data_f7e6f941133b3c5e9c04c1b44063d1fd
#
_entry.id   f7e6f941133b3c5e9c04c1b44063d1fd
#
_cell.length_a   1.000
_cell.length_b   1.000
_cell.length_c   1.000
_cell.angle_alpha   90.00
_cell.angle_beta   90.00
_cell.angle_gamma   90.00
#
_symmetry.space_group_name_H-M   'P 1'
#
loop_
_entity.id
_entity.type
_entity.pdbx_description
1 polymer ?
#
loop_
_entity_poly.entity_id
_entity_poly.type
_entity_poly.pdbx_seq_one_letter_code
_entity_poly.pdbx_strand_id
1 'polypeptide(L)'
;AISGLAIGGGFEVACQSDRMVAHMNSTVGLVETGVGLVPGGGGCKELLWRWVQDAKFHDNHDNAAIEVFNIIGYGKIATSPILALPLKLIMEEDVVVENRDQLLFKSFELINSLKSSYQIPKRPSFLLSGLSVKEQMHEILKDLESQHIIFGYDVDIGLHLADVLSGGANSEPTSLSEQDLYDLERQSLIKLIQSHKTRDRIHAMLSTGRRIKN
;
A
#
# COMPACT_ATOMS: atom_id res chain seq x y z
N ALA A 1 5.25 -16.32 -6.10
CA ALA A 1 4.88 -17.24 -5.01
C ALA A 1 5.23 -16.61 -3.67
N ILE A 2 4.29 -16.57 -2.73
CA ILE A 2 4.50 -16.03 -1.38
C ILE A 2 4.18 -17.08 -0.31
N SER A 3 5.03 -17.11 0.75
CA SER A 3 4.85 -18.00 1.90
C SER A 3 5.41 -17.33 3.15
N GLY A 4 4.63 -17.31 4.22
CA GLY A 4 4.99 -16.64 5.45
C GLY A 4 4.76 -15.12 5.36
N LEU A 5 5.75 -14.31 5.72
CA LEU A 5 5.62 -12.85 5.78
C LEU A 5 6.02 -12.21 4.44
N ALA A 6 5.09 -11.52 3.82
CA ALA A 6 5.33 -10.57 2.73
C ALA A 6 4.71 -9.23 3.14
N ILE A 7 5.43 -8.47 3.96
CA ILE A 7 5.01 -7.19 4.52
C ILE A 7 5.97 -6.07 4.13
N GLY A 8 5.46 -4.83 4.09
CA GLY A 8 6.27 -3.68 3.67
C GLY A 8 6.85 -3.90 2.27
N GLY A 9 8.14 -3.63 2.09
CA GLY A 9 8.85 -3.84 0.82
C GLY A 9 8.73 -5.25 0.25
N GLY A 10 8.57 -6.28 1.10
CA GLY A 10 8.28 -7.64 0.64
C GLY A 10 6.92 -7.76 -0.05
N PHE A 11 5.93 -7.03 0.44
CA PHE A 11 4.62 -6.95 -0.23
C PHE A 11 4.70 -6.06 -1.48
N GLU A 12 5.45 -4.96 -1.45
CA GLU A 12 5.65 -4.08 -2.60
C GLU A 12 6.20 -4.85 -3.81
N VAL A 13 7.15 -5.76 -3.59
CA VAL A 13 7.67 -6.64 -4.66
C VAL A 13 6.60 -7.63 -5.13
N ALA A 14 5.86 -8.24 -4.21
CA ALA A 14 4.86 -9.24 -4.56
C ALA A 14 3.67 -8.64 -5.33
N CYS A 15 3.16 -7.48 -4.88
CA CYS A 15 1.96 -6.88 -5.45
C CYS A 15 2.15 -6.31 -6.87
N GLN A 16 3.38 -6.11 -7.32
CA GLN A 16 3.69 -5.69 -8.70
C GLN A 16 3.77 -6.85 -9.69
N SER A 17 3.53 -8.08 -9.24
CA SER A 17 3.39 -9.23 -10.14
C SER A 17 2.01 -9.25 -10.77
N ASP A 18 1.91 -9.78 -11.99
CA ASP A 18 0.61 -9.94 -12.69
C ASP A 18 -0.35 -10.84 -11.91
N ARG A 19 0.18 -11.82 -11.18
CA ARG A 19 -0.55 -12.76 -10.33
C ARG A 19 0.31 -13.20 -9.16
N MET A 20 -0.34 -13.50 -8.06
CA MET A 20 0.30 -14.10 -6.89
C MET A 20 -0.17 -15.53 -6.68
N VAL A 21 0.72 -16.38 -6.20
CA VAL A 21 0.38 -17.69 -5.66
C VAL A 21 0.75 -17.66 -4.18
N ALA A 22 -0.25 -17.64 -3.31
CA ALA A 22 -0.07 -17.45 -1.88
C ALA A 22 -0.35 -18.72 -1.08
N HIS A 23 0.56 -19.09 -0.20
CA HIS A 23 0.25 -20.11 0.81
C HIS A 23 -0.83 -19.58 1.77
N MET A 24 -1.76 -20.44 2.20
CA MET A 24 -2.90 -20.05 3.04
C MET A 24 -2.54 -19.35 4.36
N ASN A 25 -1.32 -19.57 4.89
CA ASN A 25 -0.80 -18.93 6.09
C ASN A 25 0.12 -17.73 5.77
N SER A 26 0.05 -17.16 4.57
CA SER A 26 0.81 -15.95 4.24
C SER A 26 0.20 -14.73 4.90
N THR A 27 1.08 -13.90 5.46
CA THR A 27 0.71 -12.60 6.02
C THR A 27 1.19 -11.51 5.07
N VAL A 28 0.30 -10.62 4.65
CA VAL A 28 0.56 -9.56 3.67
C VAL A 28 0.09 -8.20 4.18
N GLY A 29 0.75 -7.14 3.75
CA GLY A 29 0.35 -5.76 4.05
C GLY A 29 1.47 -4.74 3.97
N LEU A 30 1.09 -3.46 4.04
CA LEU A 30 1.98 -2.32 4.06
C LEU A 30 2.02 -1.77 5.50
N VAL A 31 3.21 -1.74 6.10
CA VAL A 31 3.39 -1.47 7.54
C VAL A 31 4.39 -0.35 7.83
N GLU A 32 4.81 0.37 6.80
CA GLU A 32 5.87 1.38 6.82
C GLU A 32 5.58 2.49 7.82
N THR A 33 4.31 2.91 7.95
CA THR A 33 3.86 3.94 8.89
C THR A 33 4.22 3.62 10.34
N GLY A 34 4.21 2.33 10.69
CA GLY A 34 4.59 1.87 12.03
C GLY A 34 6.05 2.12 12.41
N VAL A 35 6.93 2.36 11.43
CA VAL A 35 8.35 2.70 11.63
C VAL A 35 8.69 4.11 11.16
N GLY A 36 7.68 4.95 10.90
CA GLY A 36 7.89 6.35 10.55
C GLY A 36 8.15 6.59 9.06
N LEU A 37 7.73 5.69 8.20
CA LEU A 37 7.89 5.79 6.74
C LEU A 37 6.54 5.66 6.04
N VAL A 38 6.53 5.96 4.75
CA VAL A 38 5.47 5.57 3.81
C VAL A 38 6.03 4.51 2.85
N PRO A 39 5.20 3.69 2.20
CA PRO A 39 5.66 2.85 1.10
C PRO A 39 6.43 3.68 0.06
N GLY A 40 7.54 3.19 -0.42
CA GLY A 40 8.40 3.93 -1.33
C GLY A 40 8.88 3.11 -2.54
N GLY A 41 8.41 1.87 -2.64
CA GLY A 41 8.68 0.95 -3.73
C GLY A 41 7.44 0.67 -4.59
N GLY A 42 6.43 1.52 -4.55
CA GLY A 42 5.21 1.41 -5.35
C GLY A 42 3.99 0.85 -4.61
N GLY A 43 4.08 0.68 -3.29
CA GLY A 43 2.99 0.12 -2.50
C GLY A 43 1.72 0.98 -2.49
N CYS A 44 1.86 2.29 -2.39
CA CYS A 44 0.73 3.23 -2.48
C CYS A 44 0.08 3.17 -3.87
N LYS A 45 0.90 3.32 -4.91
CA LYS A 45 0.46 3.28 -6.30
C LYS A 45 -0.26 1.97 -6.63
N GLU A 46 0.34 0.85 -6.27
CA GLU A 46 -0.21 -0.45 -6.60
C GLU A 46 -1.52 -0.74 -5.88
N LEU A 47 -1.58 -0.42 -4.57
CA LEU A 47 -2.82 -0.60 -3.83
C LEU A 47 -3.93 0.33 -4.33
N LEU A 48 -3.60 1.59 -4.64
CA LEU A 48 -4.56 2.52 -5.27
C LEU A 48 -5.06 1.98 -6.61
N TRP A 49 -4.16 1.45 -7.46
CA TRP A 49 -4.54 0.85 -8.73
C TRP A 49 -5.55 -0.29 -8.55
N ARG A 50 -5.32 -1.17 -7.59
CA ARG A 50 -6.23 -2.28 -7.28
C ARG A 50 -7.61 -1.80 -6.81
N TRP A 51 -7.64 -0.72 -6.04
CA TRP A 51 -8.90 -0.16 -5.55
C TRP A 51 -9.69 0.55 -6.66
N VAL A 52 -9.05 1.28 -7.56
CA VAL A 52 -9.76 1.94 -8.68
C VAL A 52 -10.27 0.96 -9.75
N GLN A 53 -9.81 -0.30 -9.75
CA GLN A 53 -10.37 -1.35 -10.61
C GLN A 53 -11.75 -1.84 -10.14
N ASP A 54 -12.12 -1.58 -8.90
CA ASP A 54 -13.44 -1.91 -8.39
C ASP A 54 -14.48 -0.96 -8.96
N ALA A 55 -15.56 -1.52 -9.52
CA ALA A 55 -16.64 -0.74 -10.13
C ALA A 55 -17.19 0.38 -9.23
N LYS A 56 -17.15 0.18 -7.91
CA LYS A 56 -17.56 1.17 -6.92
C LYS A 56 -16.72 2.46 -6.95
N PHE A 57 -15.46 2.35 -7.35
CA PHE A 57 -14.49 3.47 -7.32
C PHE A 57 -14.03 3.92 -8.69
N HIS A 58 -14.48 3.24 -9.76
CA HIS A 58 -14.05 3.50 -11.13
C HIS A 58 -14.24 4.98 -11.56
N ASP A 59 -15.30 5.62 -11.14
CA ASP A 59 -15.60 7.02 -11.46
C ASP A 59 -15.18 8.00 -10.34
N ASN A 60 -14.59 7.49 -9.26
CA ASN A 60 -14.16 8.31 -8.13
C ASN A 60 -12.89 7.75 -7.48
N HIS A 61 -11.74 8.09 -8.05
CA HIS A 61 -10.43 7.69 -7.56
C HIS A 61 -10.08 8.30 -6.20
N ASP A 62 -10.66 9.46 -5.84
CA ASP A 62 -10.44 10.07 -4.53
C ASP A 62 -10.97 9.20 -3.40
N ASN A 63 -12.15 8.58 -3.58
CA ASN A 63 -12.67 7.64 -2.58
C ASN A 63 -11.81 6.39 -2.46
N ALA A 64 -11.28 5.88 -3.58
CA ALA A 64 -10.31 4.79 -3.54
C ALA A 64 -9.03 5.20 -2.78
N ALA A 65 -8.55 6.42 -3.00
CA ALA A 65 -7.38 6.95 -2.31
C ALA A 65 -7.60 7.07 -0.78
N ILE A 66 -8.81 7.46 -0.34
CA ILE A 66 -9.17 7.51 1.09
C ILE A 66 -9.18 6.10 1.70
N GLU A 67 -9.72 5.10 1.01
CA GLU A 67 -9.66 3.71 1.50
C GLU A 67 -8.22 3.21 1.63
N VAL A 68 -7.39 3.46 0.62
CA VAL A 68 -5.97 3.10 0.65
C VAL A 68 -5.23 3.85 1.75
N PHE A 69 -5.53 5.15 1.95
CA PHE A 69 -5.00 5.95 3.05
C PHE A 69 -5.29 5.30 4.41
N ASN A 70 -6.52 4.84 4.63
CA ASN A 70 -6.89 4.15 5.85
C ASN A 70 -6.18 2.80 6.01
N ILE A 71 -6.04 2.02 4.93
CA ILE A 71 -5.37 0.71 4.99
C ILE A 71 -3.89 0.89 5.36
N ILE A 72 -3.17 1.77 4.66
CA ILE A 72 -1.74 2.00 4.87
C ILE A 72 -1.49 2.78 6.16
N GLY A 73 -2.29 3.82 6.43
CA GLY A 73 -2.17 4.65 7.62
C GLY A 73 -2.29 3.85 8.93
N TYR A 74 -3.25 2.95 9.00
CA TYR A 74 -3.39 2.02 10.13
C TYR A 74 -2.40 0.85 10.11
N GLY A 75 -1.62 0.68 9.04
CA GLY A 75 -0.73 -0.47 8.86
C GLY A 75 -1.49 -1.78 8.91
N LYS A 76 -2.65 -1.85 8.24
CA LYS A 76 -3.49 -3.05 8.22
C LYS A 76 -2.76 -4.19 7.52
N ILE A 77 -2.68 -5.32 8.22
CA ILE A 77 -2.15 -6.57 7.67
C ILE A 77 -3.24 -7.62 7.64
N ALA A 78 -3.14 -8.52 6.68
CA ALA A 78 -3.98 -9.71 6.62
C ALA A 78 -3.12 -10.94 6.91
N THR A 79 -3.54 -11.75 7.86
CA THR A 79 -2.81 -12.96 8.29
C THR A 79 -3.14 -14.20 7.47
N SER A 80 -3.97 -14.05 6.45
CA SER A 80 -4.26 -15.07 5.45
C SER A 80 -4.71 -14.43 4.15
N PRO A 81 -4.58 -15.11 2.98
CA PRO A 81 -5.09 -14.62 1.70
C PRO A 81 -6.59 -14.30 1.73
N ILE A 82 -7.41 -15.07 2.45
CA ILE A 82 -8.86 -14.83 2.57
C ILE A 82 -9.14 -13.50 3.26
N LEU A 83 -8.41 -13.16 4.31
CA LEU A 83 -8.53 -11.86 5.00
C LEU A 83 -7.92 -10.71 4.20
N ALA A 84 -7.07 -11.02 3.23
CA ALA A 84 -6.42 -10.04 2.36
C ALA A 84 -7.31 -9.58 1.19
N LEU A 85 -8.27 -10.40 0.75
CA LEU A 85 -9.19 -10.11 -0.35
C LEU A 85 -9.97 -8.80 -0.14
N PRO A 86 -10.67 -8.57 0.99
CA PRO A 86 -11.43 -7.34 1.18
C PRO A 86 -10.55 -6.09 1.29
N LEU A 87 -9.25 -6.25 1.55
CA LEU A 87 -8.27 -5.17 1.56
C LEU A 87 -7.57 -4.99 0.20
N LYS A 88 -7.90 -5.80 -0.81
CA LYS A 88 -7.25 -5.87 -2.13
C LYS A 88 -5.72 -6.08 -2.05
N LEU A 89 -5.24 -6.62 -0.94
CA LEU A 89 -3.85 -7.06 -0.80
C LEU A 89 -3.60 -8.37 -1.57
N ILE A 90 -4.62 -9.20 -1.69
CA ILE A 90 -4.71 -10.35 -2.61
C ILE A 90 -5.93 -10.11 -3.50
N MET A 91 -5.85 -10.48 -4.76
CA MET A 91 -6.94 -10.31 -5.74
C MET A 91 -7.66 -11.65 -5.98
N GLU A 92 -8.89 -11.58 -6.51
CA GLU A 92 -9.70 -12.78 -6.76
C GLU A 92 -9.05 -13.73 -7.77
N GLU A 93 -8.24 -13.19 -8.68
CA GLU A 93 -7.54 -13.96 -9.72
C GLU A 93 -6.23 -14.60 -9.21
N ASP A 94 -5.82 -14.29 -7.98
CA ASP A 94 -4.65 -14.89 -7.35
C ASP A 94 -4.96 -16.31 -6.85
N VAL A 95 -3.95 -17.14 -6.77
CA VAL A 95 -4.10 -18.54 -6.38
C VAL A 95 -3.73 -18.75 -4.93
N VAL A 96 -4.61 -19.38 -4.17
CA VAL A 96 -4.35 -19.79 -2.78
C VAL A 96 -4.02 -21.28 -2.73
N VAL A 97 -2.93 -21.62 -2.04
CA VAL A 97 -2.42 -22.98 -1.90
C VAL A 97 -2.35 -23.39 -0.45
N GLU A 98 -2.96 -24.53 -0.10
CA GLU A 98 -2.96 -25.07 1.27
C GLU A 98 -1.64 -25.77 1.61
N ASN A 99 -1.10 -26.51 0.66
CA ASN A 99 0.16 -27.23 0.87
C ASN A 99 1.34 -26.41 0.33
N ARG A 100 2.22 -25.99 1.23
CA ARG A 100 3.40 -25.16 0.90
C ARG A 100 4.30 -25.80 -0.15
N ASP A 101 4.43 -27.13 -0.16
CA ASP A 101 5.31 -27.82 -1.11
C ASP A 101 4.78 -27.75 -2.54
N GLN A 102 3.52 -27.40 -2.73
CA GLN A 102 2.91 -27.21 -4.05
C GLN A 102 3.03 -25.77 -4.59
N LEU A 103 3.55 -24.81 -3.81
CA LEU A 103 3.62 -23.41 -4.23
C LEU A 103 4.31 -23.21 -5.57
N LEU A 104 5.51 -23.75 -5.74
CA LEU A 104 6.25 -23.63 -7.00
C LEU A 104 5.54 -24.34 -8.15
N PHE A 105 5.02 -25.55 -7.90
CA PHE A 105 4.27 -26.29 -8.91
C PHE A 105 3.05 -25.50 -9.39
N LYS A 106 2.25 -24.97 -8.46
CA LYS A 106 1.08 -24.13 -8.80
C LYS A 106 1.45 -22.82 -9.49
N SER A 107 2.60 -22.25 -9.16
CA SER A 107 3.12 -21.08 -9.88
C SER A 107 3.48 -21.40 -11.33
N PHE A 108 4.11 -22.55 -11.59
CA PHE A 108 4.39 -23.00 -12.94
C PHE A 108 3.11 -23.35 -13.73
N GLU A 109 2.12 -23.98 -13.09
CA GLU A 109 0.81 -24.23 -13.73
C GLU A 109 0.16 -22.90 -14.14
N LEU A 110 0.15 -21.89 -13.24
CA LEU A 110 -0.42 -20.58 -13.52
C LEU A 110 0.31 -19.87 -14.67
N ILE A 111 1.65 -19.85 -14.65
CA ILE A 111 2.45 -19.27 -15.74
C ILE A 111 2.12 -19.93 -17.08
N ASN A 112 2.05 -21.26 -17.10
CA ASN A 112 1.74 -21.99 -18.33
C ASN A 112 0.32 -21.72 -18.82
N SER A 113 -0.65 -21.53 -17.93
CA SER A 113 -2.03 -21.19 -18.32
C SER A 113 -2.14 -19.79 -18.91
N LEU A 114 -1.34 -18.84 -18.42
CA LEU A 114 -1.34 -17.45 -18.88
C LEU A 114 -0.55 -17.25 -20.17
N LYS A 115 0.47 -18.06 -20.42
CA LYS A 115 1.49 -17.85 -21.46
C LYS A 115 0.92 -17.57 -22.85
N SER A 116 -0.16 -18.27 -23.25
CA SER A 116 -0.73 -18.16 -24.59
C SER A 116 -1.62 -16.94 -24.80
N SER A 117 -2.16 -16.37 -23.71
CA SER A 117 -3.10 -15.25 -23.74
C SER A 117 -2.55 -13.99 -23.06
N TYR A 118 -1.32 -14.04 -22.58
CA TYR A 118 -0.72 -12.93 -21.84
C TYR A 118 -0.61 -11.67 -22.71
N GLN A 119 -1.10 -10.59 -22.16
CA GLN A 119 -0.91 -9.23 -22.70
C GLN A 119 -0.30 -8.36 -21.62
N ILE A 120 0.67 -7.56 -22.01
CA ILE A 120 1.28 -6.60 -21.10
C ILE A 120 0.20 -5.65 -20.57
N PRO A 121 0.01 -5.52 -19.26
CA PRO A 121 -0.97 -4.62 -18.69
C PRO A 121 -0.76 -3.18 -19.15
N LYS A 122 -1.85 -2.46 -19.39
CA LYS A 122 -1.76 -1.03 -19.64
C LYS A 122 -1.27 -0.34 -18.34
N ARG A 123 -0.38 0.63 -18.50
CA ARG A 123 0.06 1.44 -17.36
C ARG A 123 -1.12 2.18 -16.78
N PRO A 124 -1.28 2.19 -15.44
CA PRO A 124 -2.37 2.90 -14.79
C PRO A 124 -2.26 4.43 -14.96
N SER A 125 -3.42 5.05 -14.93
CA SER A 125 -3.56 6.50 -14.74
C SER A 125 -4.58 6.75 -13.63
N PHE A 126 -4.39 7.84 -12.89
CA PHE A 126 -5.16 8.15 -11.70
C PHE A 126 -5.69 9.57 -11.81
N LEU A 127 -7.00 9.77 -11.74
CA LEU A 127 -7.61 11.09 -11.68
C LEU A 127 -7.82 11.45 -10.20
N LEU A 128 -6.99 12.34 -9.68
CA LEU A 128 -6.98 12.73 -8.26
C LEU A 128 -7.18 14.23 -8.11
N SER A 129 -7.97 14.62 -7.11
CA SER A 129 -8.36 16.02 -6.86
C SER A 129 -7.34 16.80 -6.01
N GLY A 130 -6.14 16.27 -5.81
CA GLY A 130 -5.04 16.98 -5.16
C GLY A 130 -5.41 17.53 -3.78
N LEU A 131 -5.43 18.85 -3.65
CA LEU A 131 -5.70 19.51 -2.36
C LEU A 131 -7.04 19.12 -1.74
N SER A 132 -8.08 18.94 -2.54
CA SER A 132 -9.43 18.62 -2.01
C SER A 132 -9.48 17.28 -1.28
N VAL A 133 -8.91 16.21 -1.86
CA VAL A 133 -8.86 14.90 -1.21
C VAL A 133 -7.84 14.87 -0.08
N LYS A 134 -6.75 15.64 -0.21
CA LYS A 134 -5.74 15.79 0.84
C LYS A 134 -6.35 16.43 2.10
N GLU A 135 -7.22 17.44 1.96
CA GLU A 135 -7.93 18.04 3.08
C GLU A 135 -8.81 17.04 3.81
N GLN A 136 -9.53 16.16 3.07
CA GLN A 136 -10.30 15.10 3.68
C GLN A 136 -9.43 14.12 4.49
N MET A 137 -8.27 13.72 3.96
CA MET A 137 -7.30 12.89 4.69
C MET A 137 -6.74 13.61 5.92
N HIS A 138 -6.53 14.93 5.83
CA HIS A 138 -6.09 15.74 6.97
C HIS A 138 -7.16 15.80 8.07
N GLU A 139 -8.44 15.94 7.73
CA GLU A 139 -9.52 15.87 8.72
C GLU A 139 -9.59 14.51 9.43
N ILE A 140 -9.34 13.40 8.70
CA ILE A 140 -9.21 12.07 9.31
C ILE A 140 -8.06 12.05 10.33
N LEU A 141 -6.90 12.62 10.00
CA LEU A 141 -5.77 12.68 10.93
C LEU A 141 -6.08 13.53 12.17
N LYS A 142 -6.73 14.68 12.01
CA LYS A 142 -7.16 15.54 13.14
C LYS A 142 -8.14 14.82 14.06
N ASP A 143 -9.11 14.09 13.48
CA ASP A 143 -10.06 13.31 14.26
C ASP A 143 -9.35 12.23 15.08
N LEU A 144 -8.44 11.47 14.46
CA LEU A 144 -7.62 10.46 15.14
C LEU A 144 -6.73 11.05 16.24
N GLU A 145 -6.15 12.23 16.02
CA GLU A 145 -5.35 12.93 17.02
C GLU A 145 -6.23 13.42 18.19
N SER A 146 -7.40 13.97 17.90
CA SER A 146 -8.37 14.40 18.92
C SER A 146 -8.84 13.25 19.82
N GLN A 147 -8.96 12.04 19.24
CA GLN A 147 -9.30 10.80 19.93
C GLN A 147 -8.10 10.15 20.64
N HIS A 148 -6.92 10.74 20.58
CA HIS A 148 -5.68 10.18 21.14
C HIS A 148 -5.30 8.80 20.57
N ILE A 149 -5.66 8.50 19.32
CA ILE A 149 -5.30 7.27 18.61
C ILE A 149 -3.90 7.40 18.01
N ILE A 150 -3.60 8.58 17.44
CA ILE A 150 -2.30 8.94 16.89
C ILE A 150 -1.75 10.18 17.63
N PHE A 151 -0.44 10.41 17.55
CA PHE A 151 0.21 11.51 18.26
C PHE A 151 1.37 12.10 17.45
N GLY A 152 1.52 13.43 17.52
CA GLY A 152 2.71 14.13 17.09
C GLY A 152 3.25 13.65 15.73
N TYR A 153 4.31 12.87 15.74
CA TYR A 153 4.96 12.43 14.50
C TYR A 153 4.12 11.48 13.63
N ASP A 154 3.13 10.78 14.19
CA ASP A 154 2.20 9.97 13.39
C ASP A 154 1.39 10.85 12.45
N VAL A 155 1.05 12.08 12.85
CA VAL A 155 0.37 13.08 12.00
C VAL A 155 1.26 13.47 10.82
N ASP A 156 2.55 13.76 11.08
CA ASP A 156 3.51 14.10 10.02
C ASP A 156 3.63 12.97 8.97
N ILE A 157 3.72 11.72 9.44
CA ILE A 157 3.76 10.54 8.56
C ILE A 157 2.47 10.44 7.74
N GLY A 158 1.31 10.62 8.39
CA GLY A 158 0.01 10.62 7.74
C GLY A 158 -0.13 11.72 6.68
N LEU A 159 0.41 12.92 6.93
CA LEU A 159 0.43 14.01 5.95
C LEU A 159 1.29 13.68 4.74
N HIS A 160 2.43 13.01 4.92
CA HIS A 160 3.25 12.51 3.81
C HIS A 160 2.54 11.42 3.00
N LEU A 161 1.80 10.53 3.66
CA LEU A 161 0.96 9.54 2.97
C LEU A 161 -0.17 10.21 2.19
N ALA A 162 -0.80 11.24 2.77
CA ALA A 162 -1.82 12.03 2.11
C ALA A 162 -1.28 12.77 0.88
N ASP A 163 -0.04 13.31 0.93
CA ASP A 163 0.63 13.90 -0.23
C ASP A 163 0.74 12.92 -1.40
N VAL A 164 1.07 11.67 -1.13
CA VAL A 164 1.19 10.63 -2.17
C VAL A 164 -0.18 10.29 -2.74
N LEU A 165 -1.13 9.93 -1.88
CA LEU A 165 -2.42 9.37 -2.30
C LEU A 165 -3.39 10.42 -2.83
N SER A 166 -3.17 11.70 -2.54
CA SER A 166 -3.91 12.80 -3.17
C SER A 166 -3.39 13.19 -4.55
N GLY A 167 -2.20 12.72 -4.92
CA GLY A 167 -1.53 13.16 -6.15
C GLY A 167 -0.78 14.48 -6.00
N GLY A 168 -0.42 14.87 -4.77
CA GLY A 168 0.35 16.07 -4.48
C GLY A 168 -0.51 17.33 -4.24
N ALA A 169 0.04 18.49 -4.56
CA ALA A 169 -0.54 19.81 -4.22
C ALA A 169 -1.32 20.47 -5.39
N ASN A 170 -1.89 19.68 -6.28
CA ASN A 170 -2.69 20.22 -7.38
C ASN A 170 -4.00 20.81 -6.86
N SER A 171 -4.38 21.99 -7.35
CA SER A 171 -5.65 22.65 -6.97
C SER A 171 -6.86 22.13 -7.74
N GLU A 172 -6.63 21.49 -8.88
CA GLU A 172 -7.65 20.96 -9.78
C GLU A 172 -7.43 19.46 -10.00
N PRO A 173 -8.50 18.70 -10.27
CA PRO A 173 -8.39 17.29 -10.61
C PRO A 173 -7.40 17.06 -11.74
N THR A 174 -6.40 16.25 -11.50
CA THR A 174 -5.28 16.03 -12.42
C THR A 174 -5.12 14.55 -12.72
N SER A 175 -4.92 14.23 -14.00
CA SER A 175 -4.59 12.87 -14.40
C SER A 175 -3.09 12.63 -14.20
N LEU A 176 -2.77 11.70 -13.32
CA LEU A 176 -1.42 11.34 -12.96
C LEU A 176 -1.06 9.98 -13.56
N SER A 177 0.17 9.87 -14.03
CA SER A 177 0.74 8.61 -14.46
C SER A 177 1.21 7.78 -13.27
N GLU A 178 1.51 6.52 -13.54
CA GLU A 178 2.19 5.63 -12.59
C GLU A 178 3.51 6.25 -12.10
N GLN A 179 4.28 6.86 -13.00
CA GLN A 179 5.56 7.47 -12.64
C GLN A 179 5.41 8.67 -11.70
N ASP A 180 4.36 9.48 -11.88
CA ASP A 180 4.10 10.61 -10.98
C ASP A 180 3.86 10.14 -9.55
N LEU A 181 3.12 9.02 -9.36
CA LEU A 181 2.92 8.45 -8.03
C LEU A 181 4.19 7.84 -7.45
N TYR A 182 5.02 7.15 -8.24
CA TYR A 182 6.33 6.69 -7.79
C TYR A 182 7.23 7.84 -7.31
N ASP A 183 7.21 8.96 -8.04
CA ASP A 183 8.01 10.13 -7.67
C ASP A 183 7.52 10.77 -6.37
N LEU A 184 6.20 10.81 -6.13
CA LEU A 184 5.61 11.28 -4.87
C LEU A 184 5.96 10.33 -3.70
N GLU A 185 5.85 9.01 -3.88
CA GLU A 185 6.26 8.01 -2.89
C GLU A 185 7.72 8.20 -2.51
N ARG A 186 8.60 8.27 -3.51
CA ARG A 186 10.04 8.44 -3.31
C ARG A 186 10.38 9.74 -2.58
N GLN A 187 9.74 10.84 -2.96
CA GLN A 187 9.95 12.15 -2.31
C GLN A 187 9.54 12.11 -0.84
N SER A 188 8.37 11.55 -0.53
CA SER A 188 7.86 11.41 0.83
C SER A 188 8.74 10.49 1.67
N LEU A 189 9.15 9.34 1.12
CA LEU A 189 10.08 8.42 1.78
C LEU A 189 11.42 9.11 2.12
N ILE A 190 12.02 9.84 1.17
CA ILE A 190 13.30 10.54 1.39
C ILE A 190 13.18 11.60 2.49
N LYS A 191 12.10 12.38 2.51
CA LYS A 191 11.86 13.37 3.56
C LYS A 191 11.73 12.71 4.94
N LEU A 192 10.97 11.64 5.05
CA LEU A 192 10.77 10.92 6.30
C LEU A 192 12.05 10.25 6.81
N ILE A 193 12.85 9.61 5.95
CA ILE A 193 14.10 8.94 6.38
C ILE A 193 15.16 9.93 6.87
N GLN A 194 15.08 11.20 6.47
CA GLN A 194 15.96 12.26 6.97
C GLN A 194 15.59 12.69 8.40
N SER A 195 14.37 12.40 8.85
CA SER A 195 13.92 12.73 10.23
C SER A 195 14.64 11.84 11.26
N HIS A 196 15.11 12.46 12.34
CA HIS A 196 15.65 11.71 13.49
C HIS A 196 14.60 10.80 14.12
N LYS A 197 13.34 11.25 14.17
CA LYS A 197 12.22 10.48 14.73
C LYS A 197 11.98 9.16 13.97
N THR A 198 12.06 9.18 12.64
CA THR A 198 12.01 7.95 11.82
C THR A 198 13.19 7.02 12.14
N ARG A 199 14.41 7.57 12.21
CA ARG A 199 15.60 6.78 12.53
C ARG A 199 15.50 6.13 13.91
N ASP A 200 14.96 6.84 14.90
CA ASP A 200 14.72 6.30 16.23
C ASP A 200 13.70 5.15 16.21
N ARG A 201 12.61 5.29 15.44
CA ARG A 201 11.61 4.22 15.24
C ARG A 201 12.21 2.99 14.58
N ILE A 202 12.98 3.18 13.51
CA ILE A 202 13.67 2.09 12.82
C ILE A 202 14.67 1.40 13.76
N HIS A 203 15.48 2.18 14.48
CA HIS A 203 16.45 1.64 15.43
C HIS A 203 15.76 0.84 16.54
N ALA A 204 14.68 1.34 17.12
CA ALA A 204 13.91 0.64 18.14
C ALA A 204 13.33 -0.68 17.61
N MET A 205 12.77 -0.66 16.39
CA MET A 205 12.22 -1.86 15.75
C MET A 205 13.30 -2.92 15.52
N LEU A 206 14.47 -2.52 15.00
CA LEU A 206 15.56 -3.45 14.70
C LEU A 206 16.23 -4.01 15.97
N SER A 207 16.35 -3.20 17.03
CA SER A 207 17.02 -3.60 18.25
C SER A 207 16.13 -4.35 19.24
N THR A 208 14.84 -4.04 19.28
CA THR A 208 13.91 -4.57 20.29
C THR A 208 12.68 -5.30 19.73
N GLY A 209 12.44 -5.22 18.42
CA GLY A 209 11.21 -5.69 17.79
C GLY A 209 9.95 -4.89 18.15
N ARG A 210 10.10 -3.72 18.79
CA ARG A 210 8.98 -2.93 19.28
C ARG A 210 8.86 -1.59 18.55
N ARG A 211 7.62 -1.21 18.26
CA ARG A 211 7.31 0.14 17.79
C ARG A 211 7.38 1.12 18.95
N ILE A 212 7.95 2.31 18.70
CA ILE A 212 7.91 3.43 19.64
C ILE A 212 7.05 4.55 19.05
N LYS A 213 6.46 5.37 19.93
CA LYS A 213 5.79 6.63 19.59
C LYS A 213 6.68 7.76 20.09
N ASN A 214 7.00 8.75 19.24
CA ASN A 214 7.92 9.87 19.53
C ASN A 214 7.47 11.18 18.88
#